data_1de0b48d0eef0646c068bec88f39ade0
#
_entry.id   1de0b48d0eef0646c068bec88f39ade0
#
_cell.length_a   1.000
_cell.length_b   1.000
_cell.length_c   1.000
_cell.angle_alpha   90.00
_cell.angle_beta   90.00
_cell.angle_gamma   90.00
#
_symmetry.space_group_name_H-M   'P 1'
#
loop_
_entity.id
_entity.type
_entity.pdbx_description
1 polymer ?
#
loop_
_entity_poly.entity_id
_entity_poly.type
_entity_poly.pdbx_seq_one_letter_code
_entity_poly.pdbx_strand_id
1 'polypeptide(L)'
;MTIRVLVADDQGLVRTGLSMILGAQPDIDIVGEASDGDEAVALARRLRPDVCVFDIRMPGLDGIEATRLLAGPGVDDPMAVVVITTFDLDEYVFAALRAGAKGFLLKDAGAQLLAQAVRAAASGDALIAPNVTVRLLEAFAGASPAAAPSQPLDPLTDREEQVLAKVAVGRSNSEIASELYITLST
;
A
#
# COMPACT_ATOMS: atom_id res chain seq x y z
N MET A 1 14.88 0.59 25.33
CA MET A 1 14.88 1.60 24.26
C MET A 1 13.43 1.78 23.88
N THR A 2 12.91 3.00 23.82
CA THR A 2 11.50 3.27 23.51
C THR A 2 11.37 3.45 22.01
N ILE A 3 10.42 2.75 21.38
CA ILE A 3 10.14 2.81 19.95
C ILE A 3 9.24 4.02 19.69
N ARG A 4 9.70 4.95 18.87
CA ARG A 4 8.97 6.15 18.50
C ARG A 4 8.10 5.88 17.28
N VAL A 5 6.78 6.08 17.42
CA VAL A 5 5.80 5.71 16.39
C VAL A 5 5.02 6.93 15.91
N LEU A 6 4.87 7.06 14.59
CA LEU A 6 3.95 7.98 13.92
C LEU A 6 2.73 7.17 13.42
N VAL A 7 1.53 7.63 13.72
CA VAL A 7 0.27 7.00 13.27
C VAL A 7 -0.44 7.91 12.26
N ALA A 8 -0.84 7.37 11.11
CA ALA A 8 -1.62 8.09 10.11
C ALA A 8 -2.86 7.31 9.68
N ASP A 9 -4.02 7.95 9.78
CA ASP A 9 -5.33 7.40 9.42
C ASP A 9 -6.31 8.57 9.24
N ASP A 10 -7.13 8.56 8.20
CA ASP A 10 -8.11 9.63 7.94
C ASP A 10 -9.26 9.62 8.93
N GLN A 11 -9.56 8.47 9.53
CA GLN A 11 -10.63 8.30 10.51
C GLN A 11 -10.13 8.63 11.92
N GLY A 12 -10.49 9.80 12.46
CA GLY A 12 -10.03 10.28 13.77
C GLY A 12 -10.25 9.30 14.92
N LEU A 13 -11.39 8.58 14.94
CA LEU A 13 -11.68 7.59 15.97
C LEU A 13 -10.73 6.39 15.90
N VAL A 14 -10.45 5.91 14.69
CA VAL A 14 -9.51 4.78 14.46
C VAL A 14 -8.10 5.20 14.83
N ARG A 15 -7.66 6.37 14.38
CA ARG A 15 -6.34 6.94 14.69
C ARG A 15 -6.13 7.06 16.20
N THR A 16 -7.11 7.64 16.92
CA THR A 16 -7.09 7.71 18.39
C THR A 16 -7.01 6.31 19.01
N GLY A 17 -7.80 5.36 18.52
CA GLY A 17 -7.77 3.97 19.01
C GLY A 17 -6.41 3.30 18.84
N LEU A 18 -5.80 3.43 17.66
CA LEU A 18 -4.45 2.91 17.37
C LEU A 18 -3.40 3.55 18.28
N SER A 19 -3.45 4.88 18.44
CA SER A 19 -2.55 5.62 19.32
C SER A 19 -2.69 5.18 20.78
N MET A 20 -3.90 4.96 21.26
CA MET A 20 -4.14 4.47 22.63
C MET A 20 -3.63 3.04 22.83
N ILE A 21 -3.88 2.15 21.86
CA ILE A 21 -3.43 0.75 21.92
C ILE A 21 -1.90 0.65 21.96
N LEU A 22 -1.24 1.40 21.08
CA LEU A 22 0.21 1.41 21.00
C LEU A 22 0.83 2.16 22.17
N GLY A 23 0.31 3.32 22.55
CA GLY A 23 0.79 4.11 23.69
C GLY A 23 0.59 3.46 25.05
N ALA A 24 -0.30 2.44 25.16
CA ALA A 24 -0.42 1.61 26.35
C ALA A 24 0.75 0.60 26.52
N GLN A 25 1.59 0.42 25.51
CA GLN A 25 2.77 -0.44 25.59
C GLN A 25 3.92 0.30 26.28
N PRO A 26 4.62 -0.32 27.24
CA PRO A 26 5.67 0.37 28.02
C PRO A 26 6.91 0.76 27.21
N ASP A 27 7.06 0.19 26.02
CA ASP A 27 8.19 0.35 25.11
C ASP A 27 7.86 1.12 23.83
N ILE A 28 6.64 1.67 23.71
CA ILE A 28 6.19 2.43 22.52
C ILE A 28 5.77 3.84 22.92
N ASP A 29 6.21 4.83 22.16
CA ASP A 29 5.87 6.26 22.32
C ASP A 29 5.29 6.81 21.02
N ILE A 30 4.09 7.38 21.08
CA ILE A 30 3.43 8.02 19.93
C ILE A 30 3.96 9.45 19.81
N VAL A 31 4.82 9.67 18.81
CA VAL A 31 5.49 10.96 18.59
C VAL A 31 4.74 11.88 17.65
N GLY A 32 3.70 11.39 16.98
CA GLY A 32 2.86 12.19 16.09
C GLY A 32 1.67 11.41 15.53
N GLU A 33 0.68 12.18 15.09
CA GLU A 33 -0.50 11.68 14.39
C GLU A 33 -0.71 12.50 13.13
N ALA A 34 -1.21 11.88 12.06
CA ALA A 34 -1.55 12.52 10.79
C ALA A 34 -2.94 12.08 10.32
N SER A 35 -3.64 12.95 9.61
CA SER A 35 -4.98 12.70 9.08
C SER A 35 -4.99 12.38 7.58
N ASP A 36 -3.87 12.55 6.91
CA ASP A 36 -3.68 12.29 5.48
C ASP A 36 -2.22 11.94 5.18
N GLY A 37 -1.97 11.50 3.95
CA GLY A 37 -0.65 11.04 3.56
C GLY A 37 0.38 12.15 3.40
N ASP A 38 -0.01 13.34 2.98
CA ASP A 38 0.90 14.49 2.84
C ASP A 38 1.40 14.95 4.21
N GLU A 39 0.50 15.07 5.20
CA GLU A 39 0.84 15.35 6.59
C GLU A 39 1.72 14.23 7.17
N ALA A 40 1.38 12.96 6.90
CA ALA A 40 2.15 11.80 7.36
C ALA A 40 3.60 11.84 6.87
N VAL A 41 3.82 12.10 5.58
CA VAL A 41 5.18 12.22 5.00
C VAL A 41 5.93 13.41 5.57
N ALA A 42 5.28 14.57 5.72
CA ALA A 42 5.89 15.75 6.30
C ALA A 42 6.32 15.53 7.76
N LEU A 43 5.43 14.92 8.57
CA LEU A 43 5.71 14.59 9.97
C LEU A 43 6.81 13.52 10.09
N ALA A 44 6.76 12.46 9.27
CA ALA A 44 7.77 11.40 9.29
C ALA A 44 9.17 11.96 9.02
N ARG A 45 9.32 12.81 8.01
CA ARG A 45 10.61 13.46 7.68
C ARG A 45 11.10 14.38 8.78
N ARG A 46 10.20 15.10 9.46
CA ARG A 46 10.53 16.04 10.55
C ARG A 46 10.85 15.32 11.85
N LEU A 47 10.03 14.35 12.25
CA LEU A 47 10.11 13.69 13.55
C LEU A 47 11.07 12.51 13.56
N ARG A 48 11.33 11.92 12.40
CA ARG A 48 12.17 10.72 12.23
C ARG A 48 11.76 9.63 13.23
N PRO A 49 10.51 9.14 13.17
CA PRO A 49 10.07 8.03 14.01
C PRO A 49 10.83 6.76 13.65
N ASP A 50 10.90 5.81 14.60
CA ASP A 50 11.46 4.49 14.34
C ASP A 50 10.53 3.65 13.46
N VAL A 51 9.20 3.84 13.63
CA VAL A 51 8.17 3.14 12.84
C VAL A 51 7.03 4.10 12.49
N CYS A 52 6.55 4.01 11.25
CA CYS A 52 5.31 4.62 10.79
C CYS A 52 4.21 3.56 10.69
N VAL A 53 3.01 3.85 11.19
CA VAL A 53 1.81 3.01 11.04
C VAL A 53 0.81 3.78 10.19
N PHE A 54 0.54 3.32 8.96
CA PHE A 54 -0.27 4.04 7.98
C PHE A 54 -1.48 3.24 7.54
N ASP A 55 -2.65 3.88 7.54
CA ASP A 55 -3.78 3.39 6.76
C ASP A 55 -3.49 3.52 5.26
N ILE A 56 -4.08 2.65 4.44
CA ILE A 56 -3.98 2.75 2.98
C ILE A 56 -4.83 3.90 2.48
N ARG A 57 -6.08 3.97 2.91
CA ARG A 57 -7.03 4.94 2.36
C ARG A 57 -7.01 6.25 3.14
N MET A 58 -6.26 7.20 2.61
CA MET A 58 -6.21 8.56 3.11
C MET A 58 -6.48 9.55 1.97
N PRO A 59 -7.04 10.74 2.26
CA PRO A 59 -7.23 11.79 1.27
C PRO A 59 -5.90 12.28 0.70
N GLY A 60 -5.92 12.75 -0.55
CA GLY A 60 -4.71 13.24 -1.22
C GLY A 60 -3.73 12.12 -1.52
N LEU A 61 -2.62 12.08 -0.82
CA LEU A 61 -1.62 11.02 -0.89
C LEU A 61 -2.09 9.80 -0.09
N ASP A 62 -2.23 8.65 -0.73
CA ASP A 62 -2.59 7.41 -0.03
C ASP A 62 -1.42 6.80 0.75
N GLY A 63 -1.73 5.83 1.64
CA GLY A 63 -0.71 5.24 2.51
C GLY A 63 0.32 4.38 1.78
N ILE A 64 -0.01 3.82 0.61
CA ILE A 64 0.94 3.08 -0.22
C ILE A 64 1.94 4.03 -0.87
N GLU A 65 1.45 5.15 -1.39
CA GLU A 65 2.31 6.18 -1.97
C GLU A 65 3.18 6.85 -0.89
N ALA A 66 2.61 7.15 0.28
CA ALA A 66 3.37 7.64 1.44
C ALA A 66 4.47 6.64 1.85
N THR A 67 4.15 5.34 1.87
CA THR A 67 5.13 4.28 2.12
C THR A 67 6.25 4.30 1.08
N ARG A 68 5.92 4.42 -0.21
CA ARG A 68 6.91 4.47 -1.29
C ARG A 68 7.86 5.66 -1.16
N LEU A 69 7.35 6.82 -0.75
CA LEU A 69 8.15 8.03 -0.54
C LEU A 69 9.10 7.96 0.66
N LEU A 70 8.81 7.09 1.65
CA LEU A 70 9.58 6.96 2.90
C LEU A 70 10.41 5.69 2.98
N ALA A 71 10.01 4.63 2.31
CA ALA A 71 10.60 3.29 2.44
C ALA A 71 10.86 2.60 1.10
N GLY A 72 10.47 3.22 -0.02
CA GLY A 72 10.52 2.61 -1.34
C GLY A 72 11.92 2.39 -1.89
N PRO A 73 12.03 1.61 -2.99
CA PRO A 73 13.30 1.42 -3.69
C PRO A 73 13.92 2.76 -4.10
N GLY A 74 15.19 2.99 -3.74
CA GLY A 74 15.90 4.23 -4.05
C GLY A 74 15.82 5.31 -2.97
N VAL A 75 15.18 5.04 -1.82
CA VAL A 75 15.27 5.89 -0.64
C VAL A 75 16.56 5.54 0.11
N ASP A 76 17.49 6.50 0.26
CA ASP A 76 18.82 6.28 0.85
C ASP A 76 18.76 5.84 2.33
N ASP A 77 17.77 6.33 3.07
CA ASP A 77 17.57 6.04 4.50
C ASP A 77 16.09 5.68 4.73
N PRO A 78 15.69 4.44 4.34
CA PRO A 78 14.30 4.03 4.37
C PRO A 78 13.78 3.88 5.81
N MET A 79 12.61 4.45 6.07
CA MET A 79 11.91 4.31 7.34
C MET A 79 11.18 2.97 7.41
N ALA A 80 11.02 2.42 8.61
CA ALA A 80 10.17 1.26 8.79
C ALA A 80 8.69 1.67 8.73
N VAL A 81 7.93 1.07 7.81
CA VAL A 81 6.50 1.34 7.64
C VAL A 81 5.70 0.05 7.84
N VAL A 82 4.68 0.11 8.70
CA VAL A 82 3.65 -0.91 8.87
C VAL A 82 2.37 -0.36 8.27
N VAL A 83 1.81 -1.06 7.31
CA VAL A 83 0.53 -0.70 6.69
C VAL A 83 -0.59 -1.42 7.44
N ILE A 84 -1.66 -0.68 7.75
CA ILE A 84 -2.86 -1.21 8.41
C ILE A 84 -4.10 -0.77 7.62
N THR A 85 -5.05 -1.69 7.37
CA THR A 85 -6.23 -1.36 6.56
C THR A 85 -7.45 -2.19 6.95
N THR A 86 -8.64 -1.70 6.61
CA THR A 86 -9.88 -2.49 6.68
C THR A 86 -10.08 -3.39 5.46
N PHE A 87 -9.33 -3.17 4.38
CA PHE A 87 -9.51 -3.84 3.11
C PHE A 87 -8.53 -4.99 2.92
N ASP A 88 -9.10 -6.19 2.82
CA ASP A 88 -8.36 -7.43 2.59
C ASP A 88 -8.34 -7.75 1.08
N LEU A 89 -7.75 -6.86 0.28
CA LEU A 89 -7.57 -7.06 -1.15
C LEU A 89 -6.10 -7.39 -1.45
N ASP A 90 -5.87 -8.46 -2.21
CA ASP A 90 -4.52 -8.95 -2.57
C ASP A 90 -3.68 -7.86 -3.24
N GLU A 91 -4.29 -7.04 -4.09
CA GLU A 91 -3.62 -5.93 -4.77
C GLU A 91 -2.98 -4.93 -3.80
N TYR A 92 -3.62 -4.64 -2.65
CA TYR A 92 -3.08 -3.74 -1.63
C TYR A 92 -1.90 -4.34 -0.88
N VAL A 93 -1.96 -5.64 -0.60
CA VAL A 93 -0.84 -6.35 0.05
C VAL A 93 0.40 -6.27 -0.83
N PHE A 94 0.28 -6.67 -2.10
CA PHE A 94 1.40 -6.61 -3.04
C PHE A 94 1.91 -5.19 -3.28
N ALA A 95 1.01 -4.21 -3.39
CA ALA A 95 1.39 -2.82 -3.59
C ALA A 95 2.15 -2.25 -2.39
N ALA A 96 1.68 -2.52 -1.15
CA ALA A 96 2.36 -2.09 0.08
C ALA A 96 3.75 -2.70 0.22
N LEU A 97 3.89 -4.02 -0.02
CA LEU A 97 5.19 -4.70 0.04
C LEU A 97 6.17 -4.18 -1.03
N ARG A 98 5.70 -3.95 -2.26
CA ARG A 98 6.51 -3.33 -3.32
C ARG A 98 6.89 -1.88 -3.01
N ALA A 99 6.06 -1.17 -2.26
CA ALA A 99 6.36 0.17 -1.77
C ALA A 99 7.38 0.19 -0.62
N GLY A 100 7.79 -0.97 -0.09
CA GLY A 100 8.79 -1.09 0.97
C GLY A 100 8.23 -1.27 2.38
N ALA A 101 6.93 -1.57 2.54
CA ALA A 101 6.34 -1.84 3.84
C ALA A 101 7.03 -3.03 4.53
N LYS A 102 7.32 -2.89 5.81
CA LYS A 102 7.86 -3.93 6.71
C LYS A 102 6.76 -4.75 7.38
N GLY A 103 5.52 -4.26 7.36
CA GLY A 103 4.39 -4.99 7.92
C GLY A 103 3.10 -4.69 7.19
N PHE A 104 2.18 -5.68 7.22
CA PHE A 104 0.84 -5.52 6.71
C PHE A 104 -0.16 -6.19 7.64
N LEU A 105 -1.10 -5.42 8.17
CA LEU A 105 -2.14 -5.87 9.10
C LEU A 105 -3.52 -5.41 8.65
N LEU A 106 -4.53 -6.13 9.10
CA LEU A 106 -5.91 -5.64 9.05
C LEU A 106 -6.25 -4.85 10.32
N LYS A 107 -7.14 -3.87 10.24
CA LYS A 107 -7.55 -3.05 11.40
C LYS A 107 -8.30 -3.84 12.49
N ASP A 108 -8.77 -5.05 12.19
CA ASP A 108 -9.32 -6.00 13.15
C ASP A 108 -8.26 -6.87 13.83
N ALA A 109 -7.00 -6.73 13.45
CA ALA A 109 -5.88 -7.36 14.14
C ALA A 109 -5.85 -6.90 15.60
N GLY A 110 -5.78 -7.86 16.53
CA GLY A 110 -5.78 -7.55 17.95
C GLY A 110 -4.56 -6.69 18.35
N ALA A 111 -4.72 -5.94 19.45
CA ALA A 111 -3.70 -5.02 19.99
C ALA A 111 -2.31 -5.66 20.12
N GLN A 112 -2.26 -6.95 20.47
CA GLN A 112 -1.01 -7.68 20.64
C GLN A 112 -0.26 -7.85 19.31
N LEU A 113 -0.97 -8.19 18.21
CA LEU A 113 -0.35 -8.38 16.90
C LEU A 113 0.13 -7.04 16.32
N LEU A 114 -0.64 -5.96 16.55
CA LEU A 114 -0.23 -4.62 16.16
C LEU A 114 1.08 -4.19 16.84
N ALA A 115 1.18 -4.38 18.17
CA ALA A 115 2.39 -4.05 18.92
C ALA A 115 3.58 -4.94 18.50
N GLN A 116 3.35 -6.22 18.17
CA GLN A 116 4.38 -7.11 17.63
C GLN A 116 4.89 -6.64 16.26
N ALA A 117 3.99 -6.19 15.39
CA ALA A 117 4.38 -5.68 14.07
C ALA A 117 5.26 -4.41 14.18
N VAL A 118 4.90 -3.50 15.09
CA VAL A 118 5.72 -2.31 15.38
C VAL A 118 7.11 -2.70 15.87
N ARG A 119 7.20 -3.66 16.82
CA ARG A 119 8.50 -4.13 17.35
C ARG A 119 9.34 -4.81 16.28
N ALA A 120 8.74 -5.68 15.46
CA ALA A 120 9.43 -6.34 14.36
C ALA A 120 9.97 -5.31 13.36
N ALA A 121 9.13 -4.34 12.94
CA ALA A 121 9.54 -3.30 12.02
C ALA A 121 10.68 -2.42 12.57
N ALA A 122 10.63 -2.08 13.86
CA ALA A 122 11.71 -1.33 14.54
C ALA A 122 13.03 -2.10 14.61
N SER A 123 12.99 -3.44 14.64
CA SER A 123 14.18 -4.30 14.62
C SER A 123 14.69 -4.60 13.22
N GLY A 124 14.02 -4.08 12.17
CA GLY A 124 14.38 -4.33 10.77
C GLY A 124 13.72 -5.58 10.17
N ASP A 125 12.96 -6.33 10.96
CA ASP A 125 12.21 -7.50 10.53
C ASP A 125 10.90 -7.12 9.86
N ALA A 126 10.26 -8.10 9.21
CA ALA A 126 8.93 -7.94 8.62
C ALA A 126 7.91 -8.79 9.36
N LEU A 127 6.70 -8.24 9.57
CA LEU A 127 5.57 -9.00 10.09
C LEU A 127 4.33 -8.80 9.22
N ILE A 128 3.88 -9.89 8.62
CA ILE A 128 2.64 -9.93 7.84
C ILE A 128 1.64 -10.79 8.61
N ALA A 129 0.39 -10.34 8.70
CA ALA A 129 -0.65 -11.10 9.38
C ALA A 129 -0.76 -12.53 8.80
N PRO A 130 -0.99 -13.58 9.63
CA PRO A 130 -0.98 -14.97 9.17
C PRO A 130 -1.97 -15.26 8.04
N ASN A 131 -3.18 -14.69 8.08
CA ASN A 131 -4.19 -14.80 7.04
C ASN A 131 -3.72 -14.21 5.69
N VAL A 132 -2.99 -13.10 5.73
CA VAL A 132 -2.40 -12.46 4.56
C VAL A 132 -1.22 -13.28 4.03
N THR A 133 -0.42 -13.87 4.92
CA THR A 133 0.74 -14.71 4.55
C THR A 133 0.31 -15.93 3.73
N VAL A 134 -0.77 -16.61 4.12
CA VAL A 134 -1.29 -17.77 3.36
C VAL A 134 -1.62 -17.36 1.92
N ARG A 135 -2.31 -16.25 1.74
CA ARG A 135 -2.68 -15.74 0.41
C ARG A 135 -1.48 -15.33 -0.43
N LEU A 136 -0.47 -14.71 0.19
CA LEU A 136 0.80 -14.43 -0.48
C LEU A 136 1.47 -15.71 -0.97
N LEU A 137 1.53 -16.75 -0.14
CA LEU A 137 2.11 -18.03 -0.53
C LEU A 137 1.33 -18.71 -1.66
N GLU A 138 -0.01 -18.66 -1.63
CA GLU A 138 -0.86 -19.17 -2.71
C GLU A 138 -0.63 -18.41 -4.02
N ALA A 139 -0.54 -17.09 -3.97
CA ALA A 139 -0.26 -16.25 -5.13
C ALA A 139 1.15 -16.53 -5.70
N PHE A 140 2.16 -16.73 -4.85
CA PHE A 140 3.51 -17.12 -5.30
C PHE A 140 3.56 -18.57 -5.81
N ALA A 141 2.83 -19.50 -5.18
CA ALA A 141 2.77 -20.90 -5.63
C ALA A 141 1.98 -21.05 -6.95
N GLY A 142 0.96 -20.20 -7.14
CA GLY A 142 0.21 -20.12 -8.39
C GLY A 142 0.91 -19.32 -9.49
N ALA A 143 1.83 -18.44 -9.11
CA ALA A 143 2.76 -17.80 -10.04
C ALA A 143 3.82 -18.85 -10.42
N SER A 144 3.56 -19.63 -11.47
CA SER A 144 4.60 -20.38 -12.17
C SER A 144 5.80 -19.46 -12.41
N PRO A 145 7.07 -19.93 -12.26
CA PRO A 145 8.24 -19.09 -12.53
C PRO A 145 8.01 -18.43 -13.88
N ALA A 146 8.08 -17.10 -13.89
CA ALA A 146 7.68 -16.23 -14.98
C ALA A 146 7.72 -16.95 -16.33
N ALA A 147 6.56 -17.32 -16.84
CA ALA A 147 6.46 -17.71 -18.22
C ALA A 147 7.16 -16.61 -19.01
N ALA A 148 8.14 -16.96 -19.80
CA ALA A 148 8.70 -16.09 -20.83
C ALA A 148 7.51 -15.36 -21.48
N PRO A 149 7.64 -14.06 -21.82
CA PRO A 149 6.52 -13.25 -22.23
C PRO A 149 5.60 -14.07 -23.11
N SER A 150 4.39 -14.35 -22.61
CA SER A 150 3.41 -15.15 -23.35
C SER A 150 3.32 -14.48 -24.71
N GLN A 151 3.60 -15.25 -25.75
CA GLN A 151 3.36 -14.78 -27.12
C GLN A 151 1.97 -14.15 -27.12
N PRO A 152 1.79 -12.98 -27.76
CA PRO A 152 0.48 -12.34 -27.85
C PRO A 152 -0.52 -13.41 -28.24
N LEU A 153 -1.62 -13.52 -27.49
CA LEU A 153 -2.60 -14.60 -27.65
C LEU A 153 -3.16 -14.69 -29.08
N ASP A 154 -3.16 -13.65 -29.83
CA ASP A 154 -3.32 -13.55 -31.27
C ASP A 154 -2.85 -12.15 -31.66
N PRO A 155 -2.27 -11.91 -32.84
CA PRO A 155 -1.99 -10.56 -33.27
C PRO A 155 -3.31 -9.79 -33.32
N LEU A 156 -3.30 -8.56 -32.78
CA LEU A 156 -4.46 -7.67 -32.88
C LEU A 156 -4.84 -7.51 -34.33
N THR A 157 -6.13 -7.52 -34.60
CA THR A 157 -6.63 -7.13 -35.93
C THR A 157 -6.33 -5.65 -36.16
N ASP A 158 -6.20 -5.25 -37.43
CA ASP A 158 -5.98 -3.83 -37.81
C ASP A 158 -6.97 -2.88 -37.12
N ARG A 159 -8.17 -3.38 -36.82
CA ARG A 159 -9.23 -2.59 -36.16
C ARG A 159 -8.96 -2.43 -34.66
N GLU A 160 -8.53 -3.47 -34.00
CA GLU A 160 -8.15 -3.45 -32.58
C GLU A 160 -6.91 -2.58 -32.35
N GLU A 161 -5.94 -2.61 -33.27
CA GLU A 161 -4.79 -1.70 -33.22
C GLU A 161 -5.20 -0.23 -33.36
N GLN A 162 -6.14 0.09 -34.27
CA GLN A 162 -6.65 1.44 -34.42
C GLN A 162 -7.36 1.94 -33.15
N VAL A 163 -8.16 1.08 -32.49
CA VAL A 163 -8.82 1.40 -31.24
C VAL A 163 -7.76 1.61 -30.14
N LEU A 164 -6.81 0.71 -29.99
CA LEU A 164 -5.75 0.79 -29.00
C LEU A 164 -4.91 2.06 -29.13
N ALA A 165 -4.58 2.44 -30.36
CA ALA A 165 -3.83 3.67 -30.63
C ALA A 165 -4.61 4.93 -30.18
N LYS A 166 -5.94 4.93 -30.31
CA LYS A 166 -6.79 6.05 -29.84
C LYS A 166 -6.91 6.07 -28.31
N VAL A 167 -7.02 4.90 -27.68
CA VAL A 167 -6.98 4.78 -26.21
C VAL A 167 -5.66 5.31 -25.66
N ALA A 168 -4.54 4.96 -26.28
CA ALA A 168 -3.21 5.39 -25.86
C ALA A 168 -3.00 6.91 -25.86
N VAL A 169 -3.73 7.65 -26.70
CA VAL A 169 -3.72 9.13 -26.73
C VAL A 169 -4.84 9.75 -25.91
N GLY A 170 -5.52 8.98 -25.05
CA GLY A 170 -6.51 9.47 -24.10
C GLY A 170 -7.88 9.83 -24.68
N ARG A 171 -8.26 9.26 -25.84
CA ARG A 171 -9.59 9.47 -26.41
C ARG A 171 -10.66 8.74 -25.61
N SER A 172 -11.81 9.38 -25.42
CA SER A 172 -12.99 8.73 -24.83
C SER A 172 -13.63 7.71 -25.78
N ASN A 173 -14.36 6.74 -25.25
CA ASN A 173 -15.06 5.74 -26.06
C ASN A 173 -15.98 6.38 -27.12
N SER A 174 -16.64 7.50 -26.80
CA SER A 174 -17.51 8.24 -27.72
C SER A 174 -16.75 8.88 -28.91
N GLU A 175 -15.56 9.43 -28.61
CA GLU A 175 -14.68 10.01 -29.66
C GLU A 175 -14.12 8.89 -30.54
N ILE A 176 -13.69 7.77 -29.96
CA ILE A 176 -13.19 6.60 -30.69
C ILE A 176 -14.28 6.03 -31.61
N ALA A 177 -15.50 5.87 -31.09
CA ALA A 177 -16.63 5.39 -31.87
C ALA A 177 -16.94 6.31 -33.08
N SER A 178 -16.91 7.63 -32.87
CA SER A 178 -17.12 8.61 -33.91
C SER A 178 -15.99 8.62 -34.94
N GLU A 179 -14.74 8.64 -34.51
CA GLU A 179 -13.56 8.71 -35.40
C GLU A 179 -13.37 7.42 -36.21
N LEU A 180 -13.73 6.28 -35.64
CA LEU A 180 -13.57 4.98 -36.29
C LEU A 180 -14.87 4.45 -36.92
N TYR A 181 -15.98 5.21 -36.90
CA TYR A 181 -17.28 4.79 -37.42
C TYR A 181 -17.78 3.45 -36.91
N ILE A 182 -17.65 3.23 -35.56
CA ILE A 182 -18.12 2.04 -34.87
C ILE A 182 -19.18 2.41 -33.83
N THR A 183 -20.02 1.43 -33.46
CA THR A 183 -21.07 1.64 -32.45
C THR A 183 -20.52 1.37 -31.06
N LEU A 184 -21.06 2.08 -30.06
CA LEU A 184 -20.77 1.87 -28.63
C LEU A 184 -21.52 0.67 -28.03
N SER A 185 -22.12 -0.21 -28.82
CA SER A 185 -22.81 -1.38 -28.27
C SER A 185 -21.80 -2.46 -27.89
N THR A 186 -21.86 -2.79 -26.63
CA THR A 186 -21.16 -3.90 -26.00
C THR A 186 -21.70 -5.22 -26.49
#